data_1d2556086d30d65bfe4c96104eb97bd1
#
_entry.id   1d2556086d30d65bfe4c96104eb97bd1
#
_cell.length_a   1.000
_cell.length_b   1.000
_cell.length_c   1.000
_cell.angle_alpha   90.00
_cell.angle_beta   90.00
_cell.angle_gamma   90.00
#
_symmetry.space_group_name_H-M   'P 1'
#
loop_
_entity.id
_entity.type
_entity.pdbx_description
1 polymer ?
#
loop_
_entity_poly.entity_id
_entity_poly.type
_entity_poly.pdbx_seq_one_letter_code
_entity_poly.pdbx_strand_id
1 'polypeptide(L)'
;MDPATPAFNRDPRASTVHLPPGAWATVLDGLCAQFGAIDRVQWLDRIARGRVLDAQGIAITPQTPYRPGMRVHYYREVAAERPIPFVETVLHADAHLVVADKPHFLPVTPAGGFVEQTLLRRLMHRLDNPDLVPLHRIDRATAGLVLFSANPASRAAYQALFRERRIDKRYDALAPPLPSLVFPLSRRSRIVAGEPFFRMREVDGEPNSETRIEPIERGEDVWRYALFPVSGRKHQLRLHMAALGAPIVGDTLYPALAEKSVDDYRHPLKLLARSLAFVDPLSGERRHFESRLAL
;
A
#
# COMPACT_ATOMS: atom_id res chain seq x y z
N MET A 1 19.52 -19.74 -32.34
CA MET A 1 18.43 -18.78 -32.06
C MET A 1 17.33 -19.54 -31.36
N ASP A 2 17.28 -19.41 -30.04
CA ASP A 2 16.26 -20.05 -29.23
C ASP A 2 14.96 -19.25 -29.39
N PRO A 3 13.82 -19.86 -29.73
CA PRO A 3 12.56 -19.16 -29.83
C PRO A 3 12.18 -18.66 -28.42
N ALA A 4 12.06 -17.35 -28.28
CA ALA A 4 11.59 -16.71 -27.06
C ALA A 4 10.29 -17.37 -26.60
N THR A 5 10.33 -18.09 -25.52
CA THR A 5 9.15 -18.64 -24.82
C THR A 5 8.21 -17.46 -24.56
N PRO A 6 6.95 -17.50 -24.99
CA PRO A 6 6.02 -16.41 -24.76
C PRO A 6 5.95 -16.14 -23.26
N ALA A 7 6.17 -14.88 -22.86
CA ALA A 7 6.05 -14.46 -21.47
C ALA A 7 4.64 -14.84 -20.98
N PHE A 8 4.56 -15.66 -19.92
CA PHE A 8 3.29 -16.00 -19.26
C PHE A 8 2.55 -14.71 -18.96
N ASN A 9 1.38 -14.54 -19.60
CA ASN A 9 0.51 -13.41 -19.33
C ASN A 9 -0.04 -13.57 -17.90
N ARG A 10 0.63 -12.93 -16.95
CA ARG A 10 0.35 -13.04 -15.53
C ARG A 10 -1.09 -12.66 -15.23
N ASP A 11 -1.88 -13.60 -14.72
CA ASP A 11 -3.17 -13.27 -14.12
C ASP A 11 -2.93 -12.20 -13.03
N PRO A 12 -3.50 -10.99 -13.17
CA PRO A 12 -3.28 -9.89 -12.24
C PRO A 12 -3.74 -10.22 -10.80
N ARG A 13 -4.49 -11.30 -10.62
CA ARG A 13 -4.92 -11.81 -9.32
C ARG A 13 -3.85 -12.59 -8.59
N ALA A 14 -2.81 -13.07 -9.27
CA ALA A 14 -1.76 -13.85 -8.65
C ALA A 14 -0.77 -12.98 -7.88
N SER A 15 -0.47 -13.36 -6.67
CA SER A 15 0.67 -12.86 -5.90
C SER A 15 1.95 -13.53 -6.38
N THR A 16 3.07 -12.81 -6.29
CA THR A 16 4.38 -13.39 -6.65
C THR A 16 5.29 -13.41 -5.44
N VAL A 17 5.99 -14.53 -5.26
CA VAL A 17 7.05 -14.68 -4.30
C VAL A 17 8.31 -15.16 -5.00
N HIS A 18 9.48 -14.66 -4.58
CA HIS A 18 10.78 -15.24 -4.92
C HIS A 18 11.20 -16.08 -3.72
N LEU A 19 11.45 -17.36 -3.98
CA LEU A 19 11.84 -18.28 -2.91
C LEU A 19 13.21 -17.86 -2.35
N PRO A 20 13.33 -17.63 -1.03
CA PRO A 20 14.59 -17.19 -0.41
C PRO A 20 15.65 -18.29 -0.43
N PRO A 21 16.92 -17.97 -0.13
CA PRO A 21 17.91 -19.00 0.16
C PRO A 21 17.44 -19.93 1.29
N GLY A 22 17.58 -21.24 1.11
CA GLY A 22 17.16 -22.25 2.09
C GLY A 22 17.35 -23.66 1.59
N ALA A 23 17.27 -24.63 2.48
CA ALA A 23 17.56 -26.05 2.22
C ALA A 23 16.29 -26.92 2.28
N TRP A 24 15.17 -26.44 1.77
CA TRP A 24 13.95 -27.23 1.70
C TRP A 24 13.98 -28.21 0.52
N ALA A 25 13.37 -29.39 0.69
CA ALA A 25 13.32 -30.41 -0.35
C ALA A 25 12.39 -29.99 -1.50
N THR A 26 11.22 -29.43 -1.17
CA THR A 26 10.20 -29.05 -2.15
C THR A 26 9.78 -27.58 -2.04
N VAL A 27 9.20 -27.05 -3.13
CA VAL A 27 8.57 -25.71 -3.13
C VAL A 27 7.48 -25.64 -2.06
N LEU A 28 6.72 -26.70 -1.85
CA LEU A 28 5.70 -26.78 -0.80
C LEU A 28 6.31 -26.55 0.60
N ASP A 29 7.44 -27.19 0.90
CA ASP A 29 8.09 -27.03 2.21
C ASP A 29 8.59 -25.61 2.42
N GLY A 30 9.17 -25.00 1.36
CA GLY A 30 9.60 -23.61 1.38
C GLY A 30 8.43 -22.61 1.57
N LEU A 31 7.30 -22.86 0.91
CA LEU A 31 6.10 -22.04 1.08
C LEU A 31 5.52 -22.14 2.50
N CYS A 32 5.46 -23.35 3.07
CA CYS A 32 5.02 -23.55 4.45
C CYS A 32 5.92 -22.82 5.46
N ALA A 33 7.24 -22.87 5.25
CA ALA A 33 8.19 -22.16 6.11
C ALA A 33 8.09 -20.63 6.00
N GLN A 34 7.86 -20.12 4.79
CA GLN A 34 7.76 -18.68 4.54
C GLN A 34 6.43 -18.07 4.98
N PHE A 35 5.34 -18.83 4.89
CA PHE A 35 3.99 -18.38 5.15
C PHE A 35 3.35 -19.16 6.32
N GLY A 36 3.90 -19.01 7.51
CA GLY A 36 3.47 -19.75 8.71
C GLY A 36 1.98 -19.60 9.10
N ALA A 37 1.28 -18.61 8.56
CA ALA A 37 -0.16 -18.43 8.74
C ALA A 37 -1.01 -19.30 7.79
N ILE A 38 -0.41 -19.98 6.82
CA ILE A 38 -1.07 -20.87 5.85
C ILE A 38 -0.56 -22.28 6.12
N ASP A 39 -1.45 -23.16 6.54
CA ASP A 39 -1.06 -24.52 6.84
C ASP A 39 -0.75 -25.34 5.56
N ARG A 40 -0.11 -26.51 5.80
CA ARG A 40 0.29 -27.40 4.69
C ARG A 40 -0.91 -27.95 3.93
N VAL A 41 -2.04 -28.18 4.58
CA VAL A 41 -3.25 -28.69 3.94
C VAL A 41 -3.82 -27.64 2.99
N GLN A 42 -3.84 -26.41 3.39
CA GLN A 42 -4.28 -25.29 2.54
C GLN A 42 -3.35 -25.10 1.33
N TRP A 43 -2.04 -25.26 1.49
CA TRP A 43 -1.11 -25.23 0.34
C TRP A 43 -1.31 -26.41 -0.60
N LEU A 44 -1.51 -27.63 -0.08
CA LEU A 44 -1.81 -28.80 -0.90
C LEU A 44 -3.12 -28.64 -1.70
N ASP A 45 -4.17 -28.12 -1.08
CA ASP A 45 -5.42 -27.81 -1.75
C ASP A 45 -5.24 -26.79 -2.89
N ARG A 46 -4.50 -25.70 -2.65
CA ARG A 46 -4.17 -24.70 -3.68
C ARG A 46 -3.38 -25.30 -4.83
N ILE A 47 -2.41 -26.15 -4.53
CA ILE A 47 -1.61 -26.86 -5.54
C ILE A 47 -2.50 -27.78 -6.36
N ALA A 48 -3.34 -28.60 -5.72
CA ALA A 48 -4.25 -29.51 -6.39
C ALA A 48 -5.24 -28.78 -7.33
N ARG A 49 -5.66 -27.57 -6.99
CA ARG A 49 -6.53 -26.72 -7.82
C ARG A 49 -5.76 -25.87 -8.85
N GLY A 50 -4.45 -26.09 -9.05
CA GLY A 50 -3.66 -25.33 -9.99
C GLY A 50 -3.50 -23.84 -9.62
N ARG A 51 -3.57 -23.50 -8.32
CA ARG A 51 -3.50 -22.14 -7.81
C ARG A 51 -2.09 -21.73 -7.38
N VAL A 52 -1.08 -22.57 -7.66
CA VAL A 52 0.34 -22.30 -7.44
C VAL A 52 1.08 -22.64 -8.72
N LEU A 53 1.71 -21.64 -9.33
CA LEU A 53 2.33 -21.73 -10.65
C LEU A 53 3.80 -21.30 -10.57
N ASP A 54 4.63 -21.80 -11.49
CA ASP A 54 5.99 -21.29 -11.67
C ASP A 54 6.02 -20.01 -12.51
N ALA A 55 7.24 -19.54 -12.84
CA ALA A 55 7.45 -18.33 -13.64
C ALA A 55 6.92 -18.44 -15.08
N GLN A 56 6.71 -19.64 -15.58
CA GLN A 56 6.19 -19.95 -16.90
C GLN A 56 4.68 -20.20 -16.90
N GLY A 57 4.04 -20.18 -15.71
CA GLY A 57 2.62 -20.50 -15.55
C GLY A 57 2.31 -21.99 -15.46
N ILE A 58 3.33 -22.83 -15.30
CA ILE A 58 3.16 -24.28 -15.12
C ILE A 58 2.78 -24.55 -13.66
N ALA A 59 1.79 -25.43 -13.46
CA ALA A 59 1.34 -25.78 -12.12
C ALA A 59 2.46 -26.45 -11.30
N ILE A 60 2.71 -25.95 -10.10
CA ILE A 60 3.55 -26.57 -9.10
C ILE A 60 2.88 -27.84 -8.58
N THR A 61 3.65 -28.89 -8.40
CA THR A 61 3.21 -30.12 -7.73
C THR A 61 3.78 -30.23 -6.32
N PRO A 62 3.22 -31.07 -5.44
CA PRO A 62 3.80 -31.28 -4.09
C PRO A 62 5.26 -31.76 -4.10
N GLN A 63 5.70 -32.38 -5.19
CA GLN A 63 7.03 -32.91 -5.38
C GLN A 63 7.98 -31.95 -6.13
N THR A 64 7.51 -30.79 -6.57
CA THR A 64 8.35 -29.83 -7.29
C THR A 64 9.57 -29.44 -6.44
N PRO A 65 10.82 -29.68 -6.94
CA PRO A 65 12.03 -29.42 -6.17
C PRO A 65 12.19 -27.94 -5.83
N TYR A 66 12.66 -27.65 -4.63
CA TYR A 66 12.99 -26.30 -4.21
C TYR A 66 14.22 -25.76 -4.95
N ARG A 67 14.13 -24.52 -5.40
CA ARG A 67 15.28 -23.78 -5.97
C ARG A 67 15.27 -22.34 -5.42
N PRO A 68 16.32 -21.91 -4.71
CA PRO A 68 16.46 -20.51 -4.30
C PRO A 68 16.34 -19.57 -5.49
N GLY A 69 15.65 -18.45 -5.30
CA GLY A 69 15.38 -17.47 -6.36
C GLY A 69 14.27 -17.86 -7.34
N MET A 70 13.72 -19.08 -7.28
CA MET A 70 12.59 -19.49 -8.11
C MET A 70 11.41 -18.53 -7.88
N ARG A 71 10.82 -18.05 -8.97
CA ARG A 71 9.61 -17.22 -8.94
C ARG A 71 8.40 -18.15 -8.91
N VAL A 72 7.56 -17.97 -7.90
CA VAL A 72 6.30 -18.69 -7.73
C VAL A 72 5.15 -17.71 -7.71
N HIS A 73 4.12 -17.99 -8.52
CA HIS A 73 2.86 -17.27 -8.53
C HIS A 73 1.82 -18.06 -7.76
N TYR A 74 1.08 -17.42 -6.87
CA TYR A 74 0.02 -18.09 -6.12
C TYR A 74 -1.17 -17.16 -5.92
N TYR A 75 -2.36 -17.75 -5.87
CA TYR A 75 -3.57 -17.01 -5.60
C TYR A 75 -3.83 -16.95 -4.10
N ARG A 76 -3.96 -15.74 -3.59
CA ARG A 76 -4.43 -15.55 -2.22
C ARG A 76 -5.91 -15.88 -2.16
N GLU A 77 -6.29 -16.61 -1.14
CA GLU A 77 -7.67 -16.98 -0.88
C GLU A 77 -7.96 -16.71 0.58
N VAL A 78 -9.10 -16.11 0.83
CA VAL A 78 -9.65 -15.88 2.16
C VAL A 78 -11.03 -16.54 2.18
N ALA A 79 -11.27 -17.49 3.09
CA ALA A 79 -12.46 -18.31 3.12
C ALA A 79 -13.77 -17.49 3.25
N ALA A 80 -13.70 -16.38 3.98
CA ALA A 80 -14.82 -15.43 4.10
C ALA A 80 -14.27 -14.02 4.22
N GLU A 81 -14.31 -13.26 3.14
CA GLU A 81 -13.91 -11.86 3.15
C GLU A 81 -15.11 -10.99 3.50
N ARG A 82 -15.00 -10.26 4.62
CA ARG A 82 -16.08 -9.37 5.05
C ARG A 82 -16.18 -8.17 4.11
N PRO A 83 -17.38 -7.80 3.64
CA PRO A 83 -17.57 -6.60 2.85
C PRO A 83 -17.14 -5.35 3.61
N ILE A 84 -16.41 -4.46 2.95
CA ILE A 84 -16.11 -3.12 3.48
C ILE A 84 -17.21 -2.18 2.98
N PRO A 85 -18.03 -1.57 3.89
CA PRO A 85 -19.27 -0.86 3.52
C PRO A 85 -19.03 0.56 2.99
N PHE A 86 -17.81 0.87 2.58
CA PHE A 86 -17.44 2.18 2.03
C PHE A 86 -17.09 2.07 0.56
N VAL A 87 -17.51 3.07 -0.22
CA VAL A 87 -17.33 3.09 -1.68
C VAL A 87 -16.27 4.13 -2.04
N GLU A 88 -15.35 3.74 -2.89
CA GLU A 88 -14.36 4.61 -3.49
C GLU A 88 -14.97 5.45 -4.63
N THR A 89 -14.40 6.62 -4.91
CA THR A 89 -14.79 7.47 -6.04
C THR A 89 -13.66 7.55 -7.06
N VAL A 90 -13.97 7.36 -8.34
CA VAL A 90 -13.03 7.64 -9.43
C VAL A 90 -13.13 9.13 -9.76
N LEU A 91 -12.04 9.87 -9.57
CA LEU A 91 -11.97 11.31 -9.84
C LEU A 91 -11.51 11.60 -11.27
N HIS A 92 -10.68 10.71 -11.82
CA HIS A 92 -10.16 10.81 -13.19
C HIS A 92 -9.88 9.41 -13.71
N ALA A 93 -10.18 9.18 -14.98
CA ALA A 93 -9.78 7.97 -15.69
C ALA A 93 -9.55 8.32 -17.17
N ASP A 94 -8.35 8.00 -17.68
CA ASP A 94 -8.02 8.04 -19.09
C ASP A 94 -7.27 6.76 -19.51
N ALA A 95 -6.75 6.72 -20.72
CA ALA A 95 -6.05 5.55 -21.25
C ALA A 95 -4.77 5.17 -20.49
N HIS A 96 -4.23 6.05 -19.64
CA HIS A 96 -2.92 5.89 -18.99
C HIS A 96 -2.98 5.96 -17.48
N LEU A 97 -3.89 6.79 -16.92
CA LEU A 97 -3.95 7.15 -15.53
C LEU A 97 -5.37 7.01 -14.96
N VAL A 98 -5.49 6.41 -13.79
CA VAL A 98 -6.70 6.45 -12.97
C VAL A 98 -6.36 7.08 -11.63
N VAL A 99 -7.18 8.04 -11.19
CA VAL A 99 -7.09 8.66 -9.86
C VAL A 99 -8.35 8.34 -9.09
N ALA A 100 -8.18 7.68 -7.98
CA ALA A 100 -9.27 7.29 -7.10
C ALA A 100 -9.16 7.96 -5.73
N ASP A 101 -10.31 8.32 -5.18
CA ASP A 101 -10.49 8.80 -3.82
C ASP A 101 -10.91 7.62 -2.94
N LYS A 102 -9.97 7.13 -2.13
CA LYS A 102 -10.10 5.93 -1.31
C LYS A 102 -10.73 6.26 0.03
N PRO A 103 -11.82 5.62 0.45
CA PRO A 103 -12.35 5.77 1.80
C PRO A 103 -11.39 5.19 2.85
N HIS A 104 -11.59 5.57 4.11
CA HIS A 104 -10.98 4.88 5.24
C HIS A 104 -11.26 3.38 5.21
N PHE A 105 -10.41 2.58 5.83
CA PHE A 105 -10.55 1.13 6.04
C PHE A 105 -10.44 0.25 4.78
N LEU A 106 -10.43 0.81 3.57
CA LEU A 106 -10.24 0.07 2.34
C LEU A 106 -8.74 -0.09 2.05
N PRO A 107 -8.18 -1.31 1.96
CA PRO A 107 -6.80 -1.51 1.52
C PRO A 107 -6.63 -1.11 0.05
N VAL A 108 -5.45 -0.61 -0.33
CA VAL A 108 -5.15 -0.32 -1.74
C VAL A 108 -4.94 -1.62 -2.54
N THR A 109 -4.22 -2.57 -1.97
CA THR A 109 -3.85 -3.85 -2.61
C THR A 109 -4.13 -5.01 -1.65
N PRO A 110 -4.23 -6.26 -2.15
CA PRO A 110 -4.40 -7.43 -1.31
C PRO A 110 -3.41 -7.48 -0.15
N ALA A 111 -3.92 -7.52 1.07
CA ALA A 111 -3.14 -7.55 2.31
C ALA A 111 -3.95 -8.15 3.46
N GLY A 112 -3.31 -8.98 4.30
CA GLY A 112 -3.99 -9.66 5.42
C GLY A 112 -5.17 -10.48 4.95
N GLY A 113 -6.31 -10.29 5.59
CA GLY A 113 -7.58 -10.97 5.27
C GLY A 113 -8.39 -10.33 4.13
N PHE A 114 -7.81 -9.42 3.36
CA PHE A 114 -8.49 -8.74 2.24
C PHE A 114 -7.80 -9.07 0.91
N VAL A 115 -8.57 -9.62 -0.03
CA VAL A 115 -8.13 -9.96 -1.40
C VAL A 115 -9.00 -9.23 -2.42
N GLU A 116 -10.30 -9.46 -2.42
CA GLU A 116 -11.25 -8.81 -3.34
C GLU A 116 -11.73 -7.44 -2.80
N GLN A 117 -11.87 -7.31 -1.48
CA GLN A 117 -12.22 -6.04 -0.83
C GLN A 117 -11.00 -5.10 -0.75
N THR A 118 -10.44 -4.74 -1.92
CA THR A 118 -9.34 -3.79 -2.06
C THR A 118 -9.66 -2.77 -3.15
N LEU A 119 -9.10 -1.57 -3.04
CA LEU A 119 -9.29 -0.52 -4.04
C LEU A 119 -8.90 -0.99 -5.43
N LEU A 120 -7.75 -1.68 -5.56
CA LEU A 120 -7.28 -2.23 -6.82
C LEU A 120 -8.32 -3.17 -7.46
N ARG A 121 -8.83 -4.15 -6.69
CA ARG A 121 -9.77 -5.13 -7.21
C ARG A 121 -11.10 -4.50 -7.65
N ARG A 122 -11.63 -3.63 -6.80
CA ARG A 122 -12.87 -2.92 -7.11
C ARG A 122 -12.73 -2.07 -8.38
N LEU A 123 -11.60 -1.36 -8.54
CA LEU A 123 -11.35 -0.56 -9.74
C LEU A 123 -11.12 -1.43 -10.99
N MET A 124 -10.39 -2.54 -10.90
CA MET A 124 -10.22 -3.48 -12.01
C MET A 124 -11.57 -3.98 -12.53
N HIS A 125 -12.50 -4.36 -11.63
CA HIS A 125 -13.84 -4.77 -12.00
C HIS A 125 -14.68 -3.63 -12.57
N ARG A 126 -14.66 -2.45 -11.91
CA ARG A 126 -15.47 -1.30 -12.31
C ARG A 126 -15.08 -0.76 -13.69
N LEU A 127 -13.78 -0.74 -13.99
CA LEU A 127 -13.22 -0.15 -15.21
C LEU A 127 -12.93 -1.20 -16.30
N ASP A 128 -13.21 -2.47 -16.02
CA ASP A 128 -12.89 -3.61 -16.90
C ASP A 128 -11.42 -3.56 -17.39
N ASN A 129 -10.49 -3.22 -16.46
CA ASN A 129 -9.08 -3.09 -16.79
C ASN A 129 -8.22 -4.00 -15.89
N PRO A 130 -7.82 -5.19 -16.39
CA PRO A 130 -6.96 -6.12 -15.66
C PRO A 130 -5.50 -5.64 -15.52
N ASP A 131 -5.06 -4.68 -16.33
CA ASP A 131 -3.71 -4.13 -16.33
C ASP A 131 -3.51 -3.01 -15.29
N LEU A 132 -4.55 -2.66 -14.54
CA LEU A 132 -4.49 -1.60 -13.54
C LEU A 132 -3.49 -1.96 -12.44
N VAL A 133 -2.56 -1.04 -12.15
CA VAL A 133 -1.54 -1.21 -11.10
C VAL A 133 -1.41 0.09 -10.30
N PRO A 134 -1.43 0.05 -8.96
CA PRO A 134 -1.21 1.23 -8.16
C PRO A 134 0.22 1.76 -8.35
N LEU A 135 0.34 3.06 -8.55
CA LEU A 135 1.63 3.76 -8.65
C LEU A 135 2.25 4.02 -7.27
N HIS A 136 1.40 4.13 -6.26
CA HIS A 136 1.76 4.25 -4.84
C HIS A 136 0.68 3.63 -3.96
N ARG A 137 0.92 3.60 -2.66
CA ARG A 137 -0.05 3.11 -1.67
C ARG A 137 -0.14 4.06 -0.49
N ILE A 138 -1.32 4.11 0.10
CA ILE A 138 -1.58 4.67 1.42
C ILE A 138 -2.08 3.55 2.34
N ASP A 139 -2.02 3.74 3.64
CA ASP A 139 -2.44 2.72 4.61
C ASP A 139 -3.94 2.41 4.48
N ARG A 140 -4.35 1.23 4.93
CA ARG A 140 -5.77 0.85 5.00
C ARG A 140 -6.59 1.90 5.75
N ALA A 141 -6.06 2.40 6.88
CA ALA A 141 -6.72 3.38 7.72
C ALA A 141 -6.74 4.80 7.13
N THR A 142 -5.80 5.16 6.25
CA THR A 142 -5.70 6.48 5.61
C THR A 142 -6.71 6.60 4.47
N ALA A 143 -7.42 7.71 4.39
CA ALA A 143 -8.29 8.04 3.26
C ALA A 143 -7.57 8.93 2.22
N GLY A 144 -8.18 9.12 1.05
CA GLY A 144 -7.76 10.08 0.03
C GLY A 144 -7.13 9.47 -1.22
N LEU A 145 -6.37 10.27 -1.93
CA LEU A 145 -5.95 10.03 -3.30
C LEU A 145 -5.01 8.84 -3.47
N VAL A 146 -5.30 8.00 -4.45
CA VAL A 146 -4.42 6.94 -4.95
C VAL A 146 -4.40 6.97 -6.47
N LEU A 147 -3.19 6.97 -7.05
CA LEU A 147 -2.94 6.93 -8.48
C LEU A 147 -2.67 5.50 -8.95
N PHE A 148 -3.24 5.14 -10.10
CA PHE A 148 -3.03 3.87 -10.77
C PHE A 148 -2.57 4.09 -12.20
N SER A 149 -1.62 3.28 -12.66
CA SER A 149 -1.34 3.14 -14.09
C SER A 149 -2.41 2.25 -14.72
N ALA A 150 -3.04 2.75 -15.77
CA ALA A 150 -4.05 2.01 -16.54
C ALA A 150 -3.45 1.27 -17.74
N ASN A 151 -2.20 1.61 -18.14
CA ASN A 151 -1.58 1.09 -19.34
C ASN A 151 -0.13 0.63 -19.07
N PRO A 152 0.21 -0.64 -19.37
CA PRO A 152 1.57 -1.15 -19.21
C PRO A 152 2.65 -0.34 -19.96
N ALA A 153 2.33 0.17 -21.15
CA ALA A 153 3.29 0.88 -22.00
C ALA A 153 3.77 2.21 -21.39
N SER A 154 2.89 2.91 -20.64
CA SER A 154 3.22 4.19 -19.99
C SER A 154 3.60 4.07 -18.52
N ARG A 155 3.44 2.89 -17.94
CA ARG A 155 3.62 2.63 -16.50
C ARG A 155 4.96 3.07 -15.95
N ALA A 156 6.05 2.80 -16.66
CA ALA A 156 7.39 3.14 -16.23
C ALA A 156 7.58 4.66 -16.07
N ALA A 157 6.99 5.46 -16.95
CA ALA A 157 7.05 6.92 -16.91
C ALA A 157 6.34 7.48 -15.67
N TYR A 158 5.14 6.99 -15.35
CA TYR A 158 4.43 7.40 -14.12
C TYR A 158 5.09 6.88 -12.84
N GLN A 159 5.67 5.68 -12.84
CA GLN A 159 6.43 5.16 -11.69
C GLN A 159 7.69 6.00 -11.42
N ALA A 160 8.32 6.55 -12.46
CA ALA A 160 9.46 7.43 -12.33
C ALA A 160 9.14 8.68 -11.51
N LEU A 161 7.92 9.25 -11.61
CA LEU A 161 7.50 10.40 -10.81
C LEU A 161 7.65 10.15 -9.31
N PHE A 162 7.28 8.96 -8.83
CA PHE A 162 7.40 8.59 -7.41
C PHE A 162 8.84 8.27 -7.03
N ARG A 163 9.56 7.52 -7.86
CA ARG A 163 10.96 7.16 -7.63
C ARG A 163 11.86 8.39 -7.55
N GLU A 164 11.62 9.36 -8.43
CA GLU A 164 12.38 10.60 -8.56
C GLU A 164 11.81 11.75 -7.71
N ARG A 165 10.78 11.48 -6.92
CA ARG A 165 10.12 12.46 -6.04
C ARG A 165 9.60 13.71 -6.77
N ARG A 166 9.11 13.54 -7.99
CA ARG A 166 8.54 14.60 -8.85
C ARG A 166 7.03 14.75 -8.69
N ILE A 167 6.48 14.27 -7.54
CA ILE A 167 5.08 14.45 -7.15
C ILE A 167 5.02 15.22 -5.85
N ASP A 168 4.35 16.36 -5.89
CA ASP A 168 3.97 17.11 -4.70
C ASP A 168 2.79 16.41 -4.04
N LYS A 169 2.95 16.09 -2.75
CA LYS A 169 1.93 15.40 -1.94
C LYS A 169 1.58 16.24 -0.74
N ARG A 170 0.31 16.46 -0.52
CA ARG A 170 -0.20 17.05 0.71
C ARG A 170 -1.17 16.09 1.37
N TYR A 171 -1.00 15.94 2.67
CA TYR A 171 -1.94 15.25 3.55
C TYR A 171 -2.49 16.23 4.56
N ASP A 172 -3.76 16.05 4.94
CA ASP A 172 -4.34 16.73 6.09
C ASP A 172 -4.45 15.74 7.24
N ALA A 173 -4.15 16.19 8.46
CA ALA A 173 -4.27 15.38 9.68
C ALA A 173 -4.90 16.18 10.80
N LEU A 174 -5.73 15.53 11.63
CA LEU A 174 -6.18 16.08 12.91
C LEU A 174 -5.35 15.46 14.03
N ALA A 175 -4.75 16.31 14.88
CA ALA A 175 -3.89 15.87 15.99
C ALA A 175 -3.90 16.89 17.12
N PRO A 176 -3.46 16.54 18.35
CA PRO A 176 -3.32 17.48 19.46
C PRO A 176 -2.50 18.72 19.08
N PRO A 177 -2.73 19.85 19.77
CA PRO A 177 -1.96 21.08 19.60
C PRO A 177 -0.46 20.91 19.90
N LEU A 178 0.38 21.64 19.16
CA LEU A 178 1.82 21.74 19.39
C LEU A 178 2.23 23.24 19.55
N PRO A 179 1.71 23.95 20.57
CA PRO A 179 1.87 25.40 20.68
C PRO A 179 3.31 25.83 20.96
N SER A 180 4.14 24.95 21.51
CA SER A 180 5.55 25.25 21.82
C SER A 180 6.48 25.11 20.60
N LEU A 181 6.00 24.61 19.46
CA LEU A 181 6.84 24.43 18.28
C LEU A 181 6.69 25.59 17.29
N VAL A 182 7.79 25.91 16.62
CA VAL A 182 7.81 26.90 15.54
C VAL A 182 7.55 26.19 14.21
N PHE A 183 6.66 26.75 13.40
CA PHE A 183 6.27 26.22 12.09
C PHE A 183 6.60 27.21 10.96
N PRO A 184 6.89 26.73 9.71
CA PRO A 184 6.86 25.33 9.31
C PRO A 184 7.99 24.51 9.93
N LEU A 185 7.69 23.28 10.32
CA LEU A 185 8.65 22.34 10.91
C LEU A 185 8.97 21.22 9.92
N SER A 186 10.26 20.88 9.76
CA SER A 186 10.68 19.67 9.05
C SER A 186 11.18 18.63 10.04
N ARG A 187 10.47 17.46 10.07
CA ARG A 187 10.95 16.30 10.83
C ARG A 187 11.66 15.34 9.91
N ARG A 188 12.88 15.00 10.29
CA ARG A 188 13.72 14.00 9.61
C ARG A 188 14.05 12.89 10.59
N SER A 189 13.90 11.63 10.17
CA SER A 189 14.23 10.49 11.01
C SER A 189 14.58 9.26 10.18
N ARG A 190 15.18 8.26 10.83
CA ARG A 190 15.41 6.94 10.25
C ARG A 190 14.29 6.01 10.68
N ILE A 191 13.42 5.63 9.75
CA ILE A 191 12.30 4.71 9.96
C ILE A 191 12.70 3.30 9.50
N VAL A 192 12.52 2.32 10.38
CA VAL A 192 12.78 0.89 10.15
C VAL A 192 11.58 0.05 10.57
N ALA A 193 11.60 -1.25 10.24
CA ALA A 193 10.60 -2.19 10.73
C ALA A 193 10.62 -2.25 12.27
N GLY A 194 9.45 -2.33 12.87
CA GLY A 194 9.24 -2.42 14.32
C GLY A 194 8.59 -3.74 14.70
N GLU A 195 8.22 -3.83 15.98
CA GLU A 195 7.46 -4.95 16.52
C GLU A 195 6.12 -4.45 17.06
N PRO A 196 5.05 -5.21 16.82
CA PRO A 196 4.95 -6.37 15.92
C PRO A 196 5.20 -5.97 14.45
N PHE A 197 5.51 -6.93 13.59
CA PHE A 197 5.99 -6.79 12.20
C PHE A 197 5.22 -5.79 11.31
N PHE A 198 4.00 -5.48 11.66
CA PHE A 198 3.17 -4.52 10.92
C PHE A 198 3.40 -3.06 11.35
N ARG A 199 4.09 -2.81 12.47
CA ARG A 199 4.49 -1.46 12.92
C ARG A 199 5.84 -1.05 12.33
N MET A 200 6.11 0.23 12.42
CA MET A 200 7.41 0.84 12.13
C MET A 200 7.90 1.54 13.40
N ARG A 201 9.19 1.84 13.47
CA ARG A 201 9.81 2.62 14.55
C ARG A 201 10.89 3.55 14.02
N GLU A 202 11.12 4.65 14.72
CA GLU A 202 12.28 5.50 14.50
C GLU A 202 13.49 4.95 15.27
N VAL A 203 14.66 5.08 14.69
CA VAL A 203 15.95 4.72 15.28
C VAL A 203 16.99 5.78 14.96
N ASP A 204 18.08 5.81 15.72
CA ASP A 204 19.24 6.65 15.43
C ASP A 204 19.92 6.28 14.10
N GLY A 205 20.55 7.25 13.46
CA GLY A 205 21.31 7.10 12.24
C GLY A 205 20.84 8.03 11.11
N GLU A 206 21.46 7.91 9.94
CA GLU A 206 21.13 8.73 8.77
C GLU A 206 19.64 8.70 8.43
N PRO A 207 18.97 9.86 8.37
CA PRO A 207 17.55 9.94 8.09
C PRO A 207 17.20 9.37 6.71
N ASN A 208 16.17 8.54 6.64
CA ASN A 208 15.62 8.00 5.41
C ASN A 208 14.18 8.49 5.14
N SER A 209 13.69 9.37 6.00
CA SER A 209 12.35 9.96 5.93
C SER A 209 12.40 11.44 6.27
N GLU A 210 11.52 12.22 5.60
CA GLU A 210 11.37 13.65 5.84
C GLU A 210 9.93 14.07 5.56
N THR A 211 9.37 14.89 6.48
CA THR A 211 8.04 15.48 6.37
C THR A 211 8.07 16.93 6.83
N ARG A 212 7.63 17.86 5.98
CA ARG A 212 7.34 19.25 6.36
C ARG A 212 5.92 19.30 6.92
N ILE A 213 5.75 20.02 8.02
CA ILE A 213 4.53 20.08 8.83
C ILE A 213 4.15 21.53 9.05
N GLU A 214 2.88 21.87 8.81
CA GLU A 214 2.32 23.21 9.01
C GLU A 214 0.93 23.08 9.65
N PRO A 215 0.61 23.81 10.71
CA PRO A 215 -0.75 23.94 11.20
C PRO A 215 -1.54 24.86 10.25
N ILE A 216 -2.71 24.42 9.80
CA ILE A 216 -3.60 25.19 8.92
C ILE A 216 -4.87 25.66 9.64
N GLU A 217 -5.28 24.96 10.70
CA GLU A 217 -6.35 25.38 11.59
C GLU A 217 -5.92 25.09 13.04
N ARG A 218 -6.14 26.01 13.95
CA ARG A 218 -5.80 25.90 15.36
C ARG A 218 -7.05 25.97 16.22
N GLY A 219 -7.53 24.79 16.65
CA GLY A 219 -8.60 24.68 17.64
C GLY A 219 -8.07 24.61 19.07
N GLU A 220 -8.93 24.47 20.02
CA GLU A 220 -8.58 24.36 21.44
C GLU A 220 -7.93 23.00 21.74
N ASP A 221 -8.60 21.90 21.41
CA ASP A 221 -8.14 20.54 21.71
C ASP A 221 -7.47 19.83 20.54
N VAL A 222 -7.77 20.24 19.31
CA VAL A 222 -7.31 19.60 18.08
C VAL A 222 -6.93 20.64 17.04
N TRP A 223 -5.75 20.49 16.46
CA TRP A 223 -5.33 21.27 15.30
C TRP A 223 -5.42 20.43 14.04
N ARG A 224 -5.65 21.10 12.91
CA ARG A 224 -5.49 20.55 11.58
C ARG A 224 -4.13 20.92 11.03
N TYR A 225 -3.39 19.90 10.64
CA TYR A 225 -2.06 20.04 10.08
C TYR A 225 -2.05 19.67 8.60
N ALA A 226 -1.34 20.45 7.80
CA ALA A 226 -0.89 20.05 6.47
C ALA A 226 0.48 19.36 6.59
N LEU A 227 0.59 18.16 6.05
CA LEU A 227 1.78 17.34 6.07
C LEU A 227 2.27 17.13 4.64
N PHE A 228 3.54 17.46 4.38
CA PHE A 228 4.16 17.37 3.05
C PHE A 228 5.31 16.35 3.10
N PRO A 229 5.05 15.07 2.82
CA PRO A 229 6.10 14.05 2.86
C PRO A 229 7.01 14.13 1.63
N VAL A 230 8.31 14.38 1.85
CA VAL A 230 9.36 14.32 0.81
C VAL A 230 9.67 12.86 0.46
N SER A 231 9.63 11.97 1.43
CA SER A 231 9.78 10.52 1.28
C SER A 231 8.43 9.80 1.43
N GLY A 232 8.39 8.47 1.25
CA GLY A 232 7.17 7.67 1.37
C GLY A 232 7.39 6.38 2.15
N ARG A 233 7.96 6.47 3.37
CA ARG A 233 8.13 5.29 4.23
C ARG A 233 6.79 4.85 4.80
N LYS A 234 6.65 3.54 5.02
CA LYS A 234 5.45 2.96 5.67
C LYS A 234 5.20 3.66 7.00
N HIS A 235 3.96 4.10 7.24
CA HIS A 235 3.50 4.81 8.45
C HIS A 235 4.23 6.13 8.77
N GLN A 236 4.98 6.71 7.83
CA GLN A 236 5.85 7.87 8.08
C GLN A 236 5.15 9.02 8.80
N LEU A 237 4.03 9.50 8.26
CA LEU A 237 3.30 10.66 8.82
C LEU A 237 2.79 10.39 10.23
N ARG A 238 2.30 9.17 10.47
CA ARG A 238 1.79 8.71 11.77
C ARG A 238 2.90 8.68 12.82
N LEU A 239 4.06 8.13 12.45
CA LEU A 239 5.25 8.10 13.32
C LEU A 239 5.77 9.50 13.61
N HIS A 240 5.93 10.35 12.59
CA HIS A 240 6.44 11.69 12.76
C HIS A 240 5.55 12.54 13.69
N MET A 241 4.22 12.48 13.51
CA MET A 241 3.29 13.20 14.38
C MET A 241 3.29 12.63 15.81
N ALA A 242 3.30 11.32 15.98
CA ALA A 242 3.38 10.69 17.31
C ALA A 242 4.69 11.03 18.03
N ALA A 243 5.81 11.06 17.32
CA ALA A 243 7.13 11.40 17.89
C ALA A 243 7.26 12.87 18.27
N LEU A 244 6.45 13.78 17.72
CA LEU A 244 6.34 15.17 18.13
C LEU A 244 5.42 15.36 19.36
N GLY A 245 4.79 14.29 19.87
CA GLY A 245 3.82 14.35 20.96
C GLY A 245 2.39 14.64 20.52
N ALA A 246 2.12 14.69 19.21
CA ALA A 246 0.77 14.91 18.63
C ALA A 246 0.34 13.72 17.76
N PRO A 247 0.05 12.54 18.34
CA PRO A 247 -0.43 11.40 17.57
C PRO A 247 -1.72 11.76 16.84
N ILE A 248 -1.85 11.28 15.60
CA ILE A 248 -3.03 11.56 14.77
C ILE A 248 -4.28 10.95 15.42
N VAL A 249 -5.34 11.70 15.50
CA VAL A 249 -6.62 11.25 16.10
C VAL A 249 -7.10 9.97 15.41
N GLY A 250 -7.48 8.97 16.20
CA GLY A 250 -7.92 7.67 15.71
C GLY A 250 -6.78 6.72 15.30
N ASP A 251 -5.52 7.07 15.56
CA ASP A 251 -4.40 6.16 15.32
C ASP A 251 -4.37 5.02 16.38
N THR A 252 -4.50 3.79 15.90
CA THR A 252 -4.47 2.59 16.75
C THR A 252 -3.11 1.91 16.82
N LEU A 253 -2.13 2.42 16.07
CA LEU A 253 -0.77 1.86 16.06
C LEU A 253 0.23 2.74 16.81
N TYR A 254 0.00 4.06 16.89
CA TYR A 254 0.95 5.01 17.46
C TYR A 254 0.25 6.03 18.38
N PRO A 255 0.90 6.42 19.50
CA PRO A 255 2.22 5.97 19.96
C PRO A 255 2.20 4.52 20.49
N ALA A 256 1.07 4.05 20.99
CA ALA A 256 0.86 2.71 21.53
C ALA A 256 -0.10 1.90 20.64
N LEU A 257 0.07 0.57 20.67
CA LEU A 257 -0.85 -0.33 20.01
C LEU A 257 -2.15 -0.40 20.81
N ALA A 258 -3.25 -0.06 20.17
CA ALA A 258 -4.58 -0.22 20.71
C ALA A 258 -5.28 -1.44 20.09
N GLU A 259 -5.93 -2.24 20.89
CA GLU A 259 -6.77 -3.33 20.39
C GLU A 259 -8.00 -2.77 19.70
N LYS A 260 -8.23 -3.20 18.47
CA LYS A 260 -9.39 -2.82 17.68
C LYS A 260 -9.81 -3.97 16.76
N SER A 261 -11.10 -4.26 16.72
CA SER A 261 -11.63 -5.20 15.73
C SER A 261 -11.41 -4.69 14.30
N VAL A 262 -11.14 -5.62 13.39
CA VAL A 262 -10.90 -5.29 11.96
C VAL A 262 -12.08 -4.59 11.30
N ASP A 263 -13.28 -4.84 11.79
CA ASP A 263 -14.57 -4.29 11.33
C ASP A 263 -15.15 -3.21 12.26
N ASP A 264 -14.36 -2.68 13.18
CA ASP A 264 -14.76 -1.47 13.90
C ASP A 264 -14.43 -0.21 13.08
N TYR A 265 -15.45 0.40 12.51
CA TYR A 265 -15.37 1.58 11.66
C TYR A 265 -15.72 2.89 12.36
N ARG A 266 -16.02 2.88 13.67
CA ARG A 266 -16.54 4.05 14.41
C ARG A 266 -15.55 5.20 14.53
N HIS A 267 -14.27 4.90 14.64
CA HIS A 267 -13.22 5.89 14.85
C HIS A 267 -12.14 5.78 13.76
N PRO A 268 -12.34 6.44 12.60
CA PRO A 268 -11.35 6.43 11.53
C PRO A 268 -10.10 7.21 11.93
N LEU A 269 -8.95 6.79 11.41
CA LEU A 269 -7.71 7.56 11.47
C LEU A 269 -7.91 8.92 10.77
N LYS A 270 -7.77 10.02 11.47
CA LYS A 270 -7.94 11.36 10.91
C LYS A 270 -6.73 11.81 10.09
N LEU A 271 -6.44 11.03 9.03
CA LEU A 271 -5.37 11.27 8.06
C LEU A 271 -5.92 11.09 6.64
N LEU A 272 -5.76 12.13 5.82
CA LEU A 272 -6.30 12.21 4.47
C LEU A 272 -5.20 12.60 3.48
N ALA A 273 -4.96 11.80 2.45
CA ALA A 273 -4.16 12.16 1.28
C ALA A 273 -4.93 13.22 0.47
N ARG A 274 -4.72 14.51 0.80
CA ARG A 274 -5.54 15.65 0.35
C ARG A 274 -5.33 15.97 -1.11
N SER A 275 -4.07 16.17 -1.52
CA SER A 275 -3.80 16.55 -2.91
C SER A 275 -2.51 15.95 -3.45
N LEU A 276 -2.48 15.79 -4.77
CA LEU A 276 -1.33 15.37 -5.56
C LEU A 276 -1.17 16.31 -6.75
N ALA A 277 0.06 16.79 -6.98
CA ALA A 277 0.39 17.60 -8.17
C ALA A 277 1.68 17.11 -8.81
N PHE A 278 1.72 17.06 -10.12
CA PHE A 278 2.88 16.65 -10.91
C PHE A 278 2.77 17.16 -12.36
N VAL A 279 3.88 17.11 -13.09
CA VAL A 279 3.88 17.29 -14.54
C VAL A 279 3.66 15.91 -15.17
N ASP A 280 2.62 15.79 -15.99
CA ASP A 280 2.27 14.54 -16.67
C ASP A 280 3.43 14.13 -17.60
N PRO A 281 4.00 12.91 -17.45
CA PRO A 281 5.19 12.52 -18.19
C PRO A 281 4.95 12.26 -19.70
N LEU A 282 3.69 12.19 -20.12
CA LEU A 282 3.31 11.95 -21.52
C LEU A 282 2.94 13.25 -22.23
N SER A 283 2.13 14.10 -21.59
CA SER A 283 1.65 15.35 -22.21
C SER A 283 2.49 16.58 -21.85
N GLY A 284 3.27 16.53 -20.76
CA GLY A 284 3.98 17.69 -20.22
C GLY A 284 3.08 18.69 -19.47
N GLU A 285 1.79 18.44 -19.38
CA GLU A 285 0.84 19.31 -18.68
C GLU A 285 0.93 19.16 -17.17
N ARG A 286 0.70 20.24 -16.44
CA ARG A 286 0.57 20.19 -14.98
C ARG A 286 -0.77 19.60 -14.60
N ARG A 287 -0.74 18.49 -13.86
CA ARG A 287 -1.91 17.84 -13.28
C ARG A 287 -1.99 18.15 -11.79
N HIS A 288 -3.20 18.42 -11.32
CA HIS A 288 -3.51 18.59 -9.90
C HIS A 288 -4.82 17.88 -9.59
N PHE A 289 -4.80 17.06 -8.53
CA PHE A 289 -5.98 16.34 -8.05
C PHE A 289 -6.17 16.62 -6.56
N GLU A 290 -7.41 16.75 -6.16
CA GLU A 290 -7.78 16.97 -4.77
C GLU A 290 -8.88 15.99 -4.34
N SER A 291 -8.73 15.42 -3.14
CA SER A 291 -9.71 14.53 -2.52
C SER A 291 -10.98 15.29 -2.17
N ARG A 292 -12.14 14.68 -2.46
CA ARG A 292 -13.46 15.19 -2.09
C ARG A 292 -13.90 14.74 -0.70
N LEU A 293 -13.10 13.88 -0.04
CA LEU A 293 -13.36 13.41 1.31
C LEU A 293 -13.01 14.48 2.35
N ALA A 294 -13.65 14.41 3.52
CA ALA A 294 -13.37 15.22 4.69
C ALA A 294 -12.79 14.37 5.84
N LEU A 295 -12.06 15.02 6.78
CA LEU A 295 -11.57 14.41 8.02
C LEU A 295 -12.63 14.42 9.12
#